data_84e03d4004dbf591f44ce57c2556290a
#
_entry.id   84e03d4004dbf591f44ce57c2556290a
#
_cell.length_a   1.000
_cell.length_b   1.000
_cell.length_c   1.000
_cell.angle_alpha   90.00
_cell.angle_beta   90.00
_cell.angle_gamma   90.00
#
_symmetry.space_group_name_H-M   'P 1'
#
loop_
_entity.id
_entity.type
_entity.pdbx_description
1 polymer ?
#
loop_
_entity_poly.entity_id
_entity_poly.type
_entity_poly.pdbx_seq_one_letter_code
_entity_poly.pdbx_strand_id
1 'polypeptide(L)' 'MAPKMLSECIGKKVTIYIEGGLGGYVATVLAVEDNFIKIEDKKNIRYINADMIIEIRVVKE' A
#
# COMPACT_ATOMS: atom_id res chain seq x y z
N MET A 1 11.38 4.78 8.24
CA MET A 1 10.18 4.48 9.01
C MET A 1 8.93 4.87 8.22
N ALA A 2 7.95 4.00 8.16
CA ALA A 2 6.76 4.29 7.39
C ALA A 2 5.96 5.43 8.02
N PRO A 3 5.34 6.30 7.20
CA PRO A 3 4.47 7.33 7.74
C PRO A 3 3.31 6.74 8.53
N LYS A 4 2.96 7.39 9.61
CA LYS A 4 1.88 6.92 10.48
C LYS A 4 0.56 6.77 9.73
N MET A 5 0.32 7.64 8.76
CA MET A 5 -0.92 7.59 7.99
C MET A 5 -1.13 6.28 7.23
N LEU A 6 -0.05 5.56 6.92
CA LEU A 6 -0.21 4.27 6.25
C LEU A 6 -0.96 3.27 7.11
N SER A 7 -0.81 3.37 8.42
CA SER A 7 -1.52 2.47 9.35
C SER A 7 -3.03 2.64 9.27
N GLU A 8 -3.49 3.80 8.85
CA GLU A 8 -4.92 4.05 8.71
C GLU A 8 -5.55 3.29 7.54
N CYS A 9 -4.70 2.78 6.66
CA CYS A 9 -5.17 2.04 5.50
C CYS A 9 -5.32 0.54 5.78
N ILE A 10 -4.88 0.08 6.94
CA ILE A 10 -4.95 -1.36 7.26
C ILE A 10 -6.39 -1.84 7.20
N GLY A 11 -6.60 -2.92 6.46
CA GLY A 11 -7.92 -3.50 6.26
C GLY A 11 -8.69 -2.90 5.09
N LYS A 12 -8.13 -1.89 4.44
CA LYS A 12 -8.80 -1.21 3.34
C LYS A 12 -8.24 -1.63 2.00
N LYS A 13 -9.12 -1.61 1.00
CA LYS A 13 -8.72 -1.84 -0.38
C LYS A 13 -8.30 -0.50 -0.96
N VAL A 14 -7.10 -0.45 -1.48
CA VAL A 14 -6.50 0.81 -1.95
C VAL A 14 -5.90 0.62 -3.33
N THR A 15 -5.62 1.75 -4.00
CA THR A 15 -4.83 1.75 -5.22
C THR A 15 -3.48 2.37 -4.87
N ILE A 16 -2.40 1.64 -5.15
CA ILE A 16 -1.06 2.04 -4.77
C ILE A 16 -0.25 2.42 -6.00
N TYR A 17 0.40 3.57 -5.94
CA TYR A 17 1.31 4.03 -7.00
C TYR A 17 2.71 4.07 -6.44
N ILE A 18 3.63 3.40 -7.13
CA ILE A 18 5.02 3.33 -6.68
C ILE A 18 5.93 4.04 -7.67
N GLU A 19 7.09 4.47 -7.17
CA GLU A 19 8.09 5.13 -7.98
C GLU A 19 8.58 4.18 -9.06
N GLY A 20 8.63 4.67 -10.30
CA GLY A 20 9.05 3.86 -11.43
C GLY A 20 7.99 2.91 -11.96
N GLY A 21 6.83 2.85 -11.32
CA GLY A 21 5.75 2.00 -11.78
C GLY A 21 4.96 2.66 -12.92
N LEU A 22 4.29 1.84 -13.72
CA LEU A 22 3.55 2.31 -14.86
C LEU A 22 2.10 2.63 -14.56
N GLY A 23 1.69 2.57 -13.31
CA GLY A 23 0.33 2.86 -12.93
C GLY A 23 0.05 2.26 -11.58
N GLY A 24 -1.15 2.48 -11.09
CA GLY A 24 -1.54 1.96 -9.80
C GLY A 24 -1.95 0.51 -9.87
N TYR A 25 -1.88 -0.15 -8.76
CA TYR A 25 -2.47 -1.48 -8.64
C TYR A 25 -3.29 -1.56 -7.36
N VAL A 26 -4.33 -2.37 -7.43
CA VAL A 26 -5.31 -2.48 -6.37
C VAL A 26 -4.95 -3.62 -5.44
N ALA A 27 -4.97 -3.35 -4.14
CA ALA A 27 -4.66 -4.35 -3.14
C ALA A 27 -5.28 -3.98 -1.81
N THR A 28 -5.34 -4.96 -0.91
CA THR A 28 -5.80 -4.72 0.46
C THR A 28 -4.57 -4.60 1.35
N VAL A 29 -4.54 -3.57 2.18
CA VAL A 29 -3.44 -3.39 3.13
C VAL A 29 -3.69 -4.30 4.32
N LEU A 30 -2.73 -5.19 4.60
CA LEU A 30 -2.85 -6.13 5.71
C LEU A 30 -2.12 -5.64 6.95
N ALA A 31 -0.97 -5.03 6.78
CA ALA A 31 -0.16 -4.58 7.92
C ALA A 31 0.84 -3.55 7.47
N VAL A 32 1.30 -2.74 8.41
CA VAL A 32 2.40 -1.80 8.20
C VAL A 32 3.37 -2.02 9.34
N GLU A 33 4.61 -2.34 9.01
CA GLU A 33 5.61 -2.64 10.01
C GLU A 33 6.96 -2.09 9.57
N ASP A 34 7.61 -1.35 10.44
CA ASP A 34 8.86 -0.65 10.13
C ASP A 34 8.67 0.22 8.90
N ASN A 35 9.41 -0.03 7.83
CA ASN A 35 9.29 0.73 6.61
C ASN A 35 8.68 -0.08 5.48
N PHE A 36 7.94 -1.14 5.84
CA PHE A 36 7.30 -2.00 4.85
C PHE A 36 5.80 -2.02 5.04
N ILE A 37 5.10 -2.17 3.92
CA ILE A 37 3.67 -2.33 3.92
C ILE A 37 3.37 -3.70 3.32
N LYS A 38 2.56 -4.49 4.01
CA LYS A 38 2.14 -5.81 3.55
C LYS A 38 0.80 -5.67 2.88
N ILE A 39 0.72 -6.09 1.64
CA ILE A 39 -0.52 -6.00 0.87
C ILE A 39 -0.87 -7.33 0.25
N GLU A 40 -2.15 -7.48 -0.05
CA GLU A 40 -2.65 -8.70 -0.68
C GLU A 40 -3.46 -8.33 -1.91
N ASP A 41 -3.12 -8.94 -3.04
CA ASP A 41 -3.95 -8.87 -4.23
C ASP A 41 -4.51 -10.26 -4.53
N LYS A 42 -5.10 -10.44 -5.70
CA LYS A 42 -5.76 -11.71 -6.03
C LYS A 42 -4.82 -12.89 -6.09
N LYS A 43 -3.55 -12.65 -6.37
CA LYS A 43 -2.59 -13.72 -6.61
C LYS A 43 -1.49 -13.80 -5.58
N ASN A 44 -1.16 -12.68 -4.96
CA ASN A 44 0.06 -12.60 -4.14
C ASN A 44 -0.15 -11.80 -2.87
N ILE A 45 0.72 -12.09 -1.91
CA ILE A 45 0.95 -11.20 -0.79
C ILE A 45 2.29 -10.55 -1.08
N ARG A 46 2.33 -9.23 -1.01
CA ARG A 46 3.55 -8.48 -1.34
C ARG A 46 3.97 -7.62 -0.17
N TYR A 47 5.28 -7.45 -0.07
CA TYR A 47 5.87 -6.55 0.92
C TYR A 47 6.55 -5.44 0.14
N ILE A 48 6.11 -4.21 0.34
CA ILE A 48 6.62 -3.06 -0.41
C ILE A 48 7.30 -2.11 0.55
N ASN A 49 8.49 -1.64 0.16
CA ASN A 49 9.18 -0.60 0.91
C ASN A 49 8.36 0.69 0.79
N ALA A 50 7.97 1.26 1.93
CA ALA A 50 7.12 2.44 1.95
C ALA A 50 7.77 3.64 1.26
N ASP A 51 9.10 3.70 1.21
CA ASP A 51 9.80 4.78 0.53
C ASP A 51 9.55 4.78 -0.98
N MET A 52 9.10 3.66 -1.54
CA MET A 52 8.82 3.56 -2.96
C MET A 52 7.40 4.01 -3.30
N ILE A 53 6.58 4.25 -2.31
CA ILE A 53 5.18 4.60 -2.53
C ILE A 53 5.06 6.10 -2.76
N ILE A 54 4.47 6.48 -3.88
CA ILE A 54 4.24 7.89 -4.23
C ILE A 54 2.87 8.32 -3.73
N GLU A 55 1.88 7.45 -3.92
CA GLU A 55 0.50 7.79 -3.62
C GLU A 55 -0.28 6.53 -3.28
N ILE A 56 -1.17 6.65 -2.30
CA ILE A 56 -2.16 5.62 -2.04
C ILE A 56 -3.52 6.26 -2.14
N ARG A 57 -4.38 5.67 -2.95
CA ARG A 57 -5.73 6.20 -3.16
C ARG A 57 -6.74 5.28 -2.48
N VAL A 58 -7.49 5.83 -1.54
CA VAL A 58 -8.56 5.12 -0.86
C VAL A 58 -9.87 5.69 -1.36
N VAL A 59 -10.77 4.81 -1.82
CA VAL A 59 -12.06 5.28 -2.33
C VAL A 59 -12.88 5.84 -1.17
N LYS A 60 -13.30 7.06 -1.33
CA LYS A 60 -14.14 7.72 -0.32
C LYS A 60 -15.59 7.37 -0.60
N GLU A 61 -16.23 6.82 0.40
CA GLU A 61 -17.65 6.45 0.29
C GLU A 61 -18.57 7.47 0.93
#